data_39732f2618c55c6dff8311a5295f211d
#
_entry.id   39732f2618c55c6dff8311a5295f211d
#
_cell.length_a   1.000
_cell.length_b   1.000
_cell.length_c   1.000
_cell.angle_alpha   90.00
_cell.angle_beta   90.00
_cell.angle_gamma   90.00
#
_symmetry.space_group_name_H-M   'P 1'
#
loop_
_entity.id
_entity.type
_entity.pdbx_description
1 polymer ?
#
loop_
_entity_poly.entity_id
_entity_poly.type
_entity_poly.pdbx_seq_one_letter_code
_entity_poly.pdbx_strand_id
1 'polypeptide(L)'
;MIVEMRTYTLQPGTVPQFEERFAAALPNRTKVSPLAAFWHTEVGPLNQVIHVWPYESLDERTRKREEATKQPGWPPNTREFVVKQESQVFIPAPFSPKLEPRQLGGLYEIRLYTMRPGAIPNQIERWAGAIGERVKLSPLAFAGHSELGDLNIWCHIWAYKDAQARFEIRDKARREGIWPPKGGQPGALLHQVNMLVVPASFSPLH
;
A
#
# COMPACT_ATOMS: atom_id res chain seq x y z
N MET A 1 -13.92 -6.08 5.99
CA MET A 1 -12.88 -6.04 4.91
C MET A 1 -11.50 -5.84 5.55
N ILE A 2 -10.50 -6.56 5.07
CA ILE A 2 -9.08 -6.42 5.41
C ILE A 2 -8.27 -6.24 4.13
N VAL A 3 -7.05 -5.72 4.24
CA VAL A 3 -6.12 -5.51 3.13
C VAL A 3 -4.79 -6.16 3.46
N GLU A 4 -4.40 -7.17 2.69
CA GLU A 4 -3.07 -7.78 2.78
C GLU A 4 -2.10 -7.02 1.87
N MET A 5 -1.03 -6.50 2.45
CA MET A 5 0.11 -5.92 1.73
C MET A 5 1.29 -6.88 1.84
N ARG A 6 1.80 -7.33 0.72
CA ARG A 6 2.94 -8.23 0.66
C ARG A 6 4.12 -7.50 0.04
N THR A 7 5.24 -7.50 0.74
CA THR A 7 6.49 -6.90 0.27
C THR A 7 7.53 -8.00 0.07
N TYR A 8 8.05 -8.10 -1.13
CA TYR A 8 9.12 -9.05 -1.45
C TYR A 8 10.38 -8.30 -1.80
N THR A 9 11.45 -8.59 -1.10
CA THR A 9 12.79 -8.12 -1.46
C THR A 9 13.39 -9.09 -2.46
N LEU A 10 13.85 -8.57 -3.57
CA LEU A 10 14.40 -9.34 -4.68
C LEU A 10 15.91 -9.16 -4.78
N GLN A 11 16.57 -10.06 -5.48
CA GLN A 11 17.95 -9.87 -5.89
C GLN A 11 18.08 -8.62 -6.77
N PRO A 12 19.15 -7.83 -6.63
CA PRO A 12 19.36 -6.64 -7.43
C PRO A 12 19.26 -6.92 -8.94
N GLY A 13 18.52 -6.05 -9.64
CA GLY A 13 18.34 -6.13 -11.09
C GLY A 13 17.28 -7.12 -11.59
N THR A 14 16.56 -7.83 -10.70
CA THR A 14 15.58 -8.86 -11.10
C THR A 14 14.12 -8.41 -11.07
N VAL A 15 13.84 -7.15 -10.73
CA VAL A 15 12.48 -6.60 -10.69
C VAL A 15 11.75 -6.79 -12.03
N PRO A 16 12.33 -6.46 -13.21
CA PRO A 16 11.63 -6.62 -14.49
C PRO A 16 11.23 -8.07 -14.77
N GLN A 17 12.14 -9.03 -14.53
CA GLN A 17 11.87 -10.45 -14.75
C GLN A 17 10.81 -10.99 -13.76
N PHE A 18 10.84 -10.49 -12.52
CA PHE A 18 9.81 -10.83 -11.54
C PHE A 18 8.43 -10.34 -12.00
N GLU A 19 8.33 -9.07 -12.42
CA GLU A 19 7.08 -8.47 -12.91
C GLU A 19 6.54 -9.20 -14.14
N GLU A 20 7.40 -9.54 -15.10
CA GLU A 20 7.02 -10.31 -16.30
C GLU A 20 6.40 -11.66 -15.92
N ARG A 21 7.06 -12.44 -15.07
CA ARG A 21 6.55 -13.75 -14.63
C ARG A 21 5.28 -13.62 -13.77
N PHE A 22 5.20 -12.59 -12.94
CA PHE A 22 4.02 -12.33 -12.14
C PHE A 22 2.83 -11.96 -13.03
N ALA A 23 3.03 -11.07 -14.00
CA ALA A 23 2.02 -10.66 -14.97
C ALA A 23 1.48 -11.86 -15.76
N ALA A 24 2.35 -12.75 -16.21
CA ALA A 24 1.97 -13.97 -16.95
C ALA A 24 1.08 -14.93 -16.12
N ALA A 25 1.32 -15.02 -14.80
CA ALA A 25 0.55 -15.88 -13.89
C ALA A 25 -0.72 -15.21 -13.35
N LEU A 26 -0.78 -13.88 -13.35
CA LEU A 26 -1.82 -13.08 -12.72
C LEU A 26 -3.25 -13.37 -13.23
N PRO A 27 -3.54 -13.58 -14.51
CA PRO A 27 -4.89 -13.85 -15.00
C PRO A 27 -5.58 -15.03 -14.32
N ASN A 28 -4.83 -16.08 -13.98
CA ASN A 28 -5.38 -17.23 -13.26
C ASN A 28 -5.59 -16.92 -11.78
N ARG A 29 -4.73 -16.12 -11.18
CA ARG A 29 -4.86 -15.70 -9.79
C ARG A 29 -6.07 -14.78 -9.56
N THR A 30 -6.32 -13.87 -10.48
CA THR A 30 -7.42 -12.89 -10.37
C THR A 30 -8.81 -13.49 -10.57
N LYS A 31 -8.93 -14.69 -11.14
CA LYS A 31 -10.18 -15.49 -11.13
C LYS A 31 -10.65 -15.83 -9.71
N VAL A 32 -9.71 -15.89 -8.76
CA VAL A 32 -9.98 -16.28 -7.37
C VAL A 32 -10.19 -15.08 -6.47
N SER A 33 -9.33 -14.05 -6.55
CA SER A 33 -9.51 -12.78 -5.86
C SER A 33 -8.78 -11.65 -6.58
N PRO A 34 -9.33 -10.42 -6.53
CA PRO A 34 -8.76 -9.30 -7.26
C PRO A 34 -7.40 -8.86 -6.67
N LEU A 35 -6.48 -8.46 -7.53
CA LEU A 35 -5.34 -7.64 -7.18
C LEU A 35 -5.80 -6.19 -7.10
N ALA A 36 -5.42 -5.46 -6.04
CA ALA A 36 -5.72 -4.04 -5.94
C ALA A 36 -4.58 -3.17 -6.49
N ALA A 37 -3.34 -3.55 -6.23
CA ALA A 37 -2.17 -2.81 -6.71
C ALA A 37 -0.93 -3.72 -6.79
N PHE A 38 -0.01 -3.34 -7.67
CA PHE A 38 1.33 -3.89 -7.75
C PHE A 38 2.31 -2.77 -8.08
N TRP A 39 3.31 -2.59 -7.22
CA TRP A 39 4.32 -1.55 -7.36
C TRP A 39 5.72 -2.13 -7.16
N HIS A 40 6.74 -1.45 -7.67
CA HIS A 40 8.12 -1.63 -7.26
C HIS A 40 8.69 -0.35 -6.64
N THR A 41 9.70 -0.50 -5.80
CA THR A 41 10.33 0.64 -5.12
C THR A 41 11.29 1.38 -6.04
N GLU A 42 11.14 2.72 -6.06
CA GLU A 42 12.05 3.64 -6.74
C GLU A 42 12.95 4.38 -5.74
N VAL A 43 12.39 4.78 -4.59
CA VAL A 43 13.13 5.43 -3.50
C VAL A 43 12.75 4.80 -2.18
N GLY A 44 13.75 4.47 -1.38
CA GLY A 44 13.63 3.76 -0.10
C GLY A 44 14.39 2.44 -0.14
N PRO A 45 13.91 1.36 0.51
CA PRO A 45 14.50 0.04 0.35
C PRO A 45 14.36 -0.43 -1.10
N LEU A 46 15.49 -0.57 -1.81
CA LEU A 46 15.50 -0.91 -3.23
C LEU A 46 15.20 -2.39 -3.49
N ASN A 47 14.91 -2.70 -4.77
CA ASN A 47 14.62 -4.04 -5.26
C ASN A 47 13.46 -4.72 -4.53
N GLN A 48 12.45 -3.94 -4.14
CA GLN A 48 11.23 -4.48 -3.58
C GLN A 48 10.08 -4.38 -4.56
N VAL A 49 9.21 -5.40 -4.53
CA VAL A 49 7.88 -5.36 -5.13
C VAL A 49 6.84 -5.45 -4.02
N ILE A 50 5.81 -4.63 -4.14
CA ILE A 50 4.71 -4.55 -3.18
C ILE A 50 3.40 -4.85 -3.91
N HIS A 51 2.66 -5.85 -3.44
CA HIS A 51 1.35 -6.17 -4.02
C HIS A 51 0.27 -6.25 -2.96
N VAL A 52 -0.91 -5.73 -3.30
CA VAL A 52 -2.01 -5.46 -2.36
C VAL A 52 -3.25 -6.25 -2.75
N TRP A 53 -3.82 -6.96 -1.77
CA TRP A 53 -4.95 -7.85 -1.95
C TRP A 53 -6.04 -7.56 -0.91
N PRO A 54 -7.23 -7.10 -1.31
CA PRO A 54 -8.37 -6.96 -0.41
C PRO A 54 -9.08 -8.30 -0.20
N TYR A 55 -9.60 -8.50 1.00
CA TYR A 55 -10.44 -9.64 1.39
C TYR A 55 -11.50 -9.18 2.38
N GLU A 56 -12.62 -9.91 2.46
CA GLU A 56 -13.66 -9.60 3.44
C GLU A 56 -13.23 -9.97 4.87
N SER A 57 -12.44 -11.05 5.04
CA SER A 57 -11.97 -11.54 6.32
C SER A 57 -10.66 -12.33 6.20
N LEU A 58 -10.06 -12.67 7.33
CA LEU A 58 -8.89 -13.56 7.39
C LEU A 58 -9.23 -14.97 6.89
N ASP A 59 -10.43 -15.46 7.19
CA ASP A 59 -10.88 -16.77 6.71
C ASP A 59 -11.04 -16.79 5.19
N GLU A 60 -11.62 -15.75 4.62
CA GLU A 60 -11.69 -15.61 3.16
C GLU A 60 -10.31 -15.55 2.54
N ARG A 61 -9.40 -14.75 3.11
CA ARG A 61 -8.00 -14.68 2.66
C ARG A 61 -7.37 -16.07 2.63
N THR A 62 -7.51 -16.84 3.70
CA THR A 62 -6.92 -18.19 3.82
C THR A 62 -7.49 -19.11 2.72
N ARG A 63 -8.81 -19.19 2.62
CA ARG A 63 -9.50 -20.01 1.60
C ARG A 63 -9.11 -19.59 0.17
N LYS A 64 -9.14 -18.30 -0.14
CA LYS A 64 -8.78 -17.78 -1.46
C LYS A 64 -7.32 -18.02 -1.83
N ARG A 65 -6.42 -17.96 -0.86
CA ARG A 65 -5.00 -18.27 -1.08
C ARG A 65 -4.79 -19.76 -1.37
N GLU A 66 -5.47 -20.66 -0.65
CA GLU A 66 -5.44 -22.10 -0.93
C GLU A 66 -6.02 -22.42 -2.31
N GLU A 67 -7.16 -21.81 -2.67
CA GLU A 67 -7.77 -21.96 -3.98
C GLU A 67 -6.84 -21.48 -5.10
N ALA A 68 -6.13 -20.37 -4.87
CA ALA A 68 -5.19 -19.84 -5.83
C ALA A 68 -4.02 -20.79 -6.13
N THR A 69 -3.51 -21.53 -5.13
CA THR A 69 -2.42 -22.50 -5.39
C THR A 69 -2.80 -23.64 -6.31
N LYS A 70 -4.10 -23.87 -6.53
CA LYS A 70 -4.62 -24.88 -7.45
C LYS A 70 -4.78 -24.34 -8.88
N GLN A 71 -4.58 -23.04 -9.08
CA GLN A 71 -4.70 -22.43 -10.41
C GLN A 71 -3.46 -22.72 -11.27
N PRO A 72 -3.63 -22.99 -12.57
CA PRO A 72 -2.51 -23.21 -13.47
C PRO A 72 -1.53 -22.05 -13.48
N GLY A 73 -0.23 -22.35 -13.34
CA GLY A 73 0.83 -21.32 -13.36
C GLY A 73 0.91 -20.42 -12.13
N TRP A 74 0.06 -20.64 -11.11
CA TRP A 74 0.16 -19.91 -9.84
C TRP A 74 0.61 -20.83 -8.70
N PRO A 75 1.56 -20.40 -7.82
CA PRO A 75 2.30 -19.14 -7.87
C PRO A 75 3.30 -19.10 -9.03
N PRO A 76 3.70 -17.88 -9.50
CA PRO A 76 4.70 -17.75 -10.55
C PRO A 76 6.05 -18.32 -10.11
N ASN A 77 6.80 -18.88 -11.06
CA ASN A 77 8.15 -19.39 -10.79
C ASN A 77 9.15 -18.23 -10.66
N THR A 78 9.21 -17.64 -9.45
CA THR A 78 10.04 -16.47 -9.13
C THR A 78 10.97 -16.71 -7.94
N ARG A 79 11.08 -17.97 -7.47
CA ARG A 79 11.84 -18.31 -6.23
C ARG A 79 13.28 -17.87 -6.30
N GLU A 80 13.91 -17.99 -7.46
CA GLU A 80 15.32 -17.62 -7.68
C GLU A 80 15.60 -16.13 -7.49
N PHE A 81 14.58 -15.27 -7.63
CA PHE A 81 14.71 -13.81 -7.45
C PHE A 81 14.48 -13.35 -6.01
N VAL A 82 13.82 -14.16 -5.20
CA VAL A 82 13.29 -13.71 -3.89
C VAL A 82 14.33 -13.92 -2.79
N VAL A 83 14.66 -12.83 -2.10
CA VAL A 83 15.54 -12.82 -0.92
C VAL A 83 14.73 -12.86 0.38
N LYS A 84 13.62 -12.10 0.45
CA LYS A 84 12.76 -11.99 1.64
C LYS A 84 11.31 -11.78 1.24
N GLN A 85 10.39 -12.31 2.02
CA GLN A 85 8.95 -12.09 1.87
C GLN A 85 8.35 -11.65 3.19
N GLU A 86 7.57 -10.57 3.14
CA GLU A 86 6.83 -10.03 4.28
C GLU A 86 5.36 -9.92 3.92
N SER A 87 4.50 -10.07 4.90
CA SER A 87 3.05 -9.92 4.74
C SER A 87 2.48 -9.21 5.96
N GLN A 88 1.80 -8.11 5.72
CA GLN A 88 1.08 -7.35 6.74
C GLN A 88 -0.39 -7.27 6.36
N VAL A 89 -1.26 -7.31 7.35
CA VAL A 89 -2.70 -7.14 7.17
C VAL A 89 -3.13 -5.86 7.83
N PHE A 90 -3.90 -5.05 7.10
CA PHE A 90 -4.41 -3.77 7.56
C PHE A 90 -5.94 -3.77 7.60
N ILE A 91 -6.50 -3.07 8.58
CA ILE A 91 -7.91 -2.69 8.62
C ILE A 91 -8.02 -1.28 8.01
N PRO A 92 -8.78 -1.10 6.92
CA PRO A 92 -9.00 0.21 6.32
C PRO A 92 -9.68 1.17 7.30
N ALA A 93 -9.24 2.43 7.29
CA ALA A 93 -9.95 3.49 7.99
C ALA A 93 -11.32 3.75 7.34
N PRO A 94 -12.34 4.24 8.08
CA PRO A 94 -13.69 4.47 7.55
C PRO A 94 -13.75 5.38 6.31
N PHE A 95 -12.79 6.30 6.18
CA PHE A 95 -12.65 7.22 5.05
C PHE A 95 -11.68 6.71 3.96
N SER A 96 -11.09 5.52 4.13
CA SER A 96 -10.21 4.96 3.12
C SER A 96 -10.98 4.68 1.84
N PRO A 97 -10.48 5.09 0.67
CA PRO A 97 -11.11 4.76 -0.60
C PRO A 97 -11.18 3.24 -0.81
N LYS A 98 -12.16 2.80 -1.59
CA LYS A 98 -12.21 1.42 -2.07
C LYS A 98 -10.99 1.12 -2.94
N LEU A 99 -10.44 -0.06 -2.77
CA LEU A 99 -9.33 -0.56 -3.57
C LEU A 99 -9.89 -1.22 -4.85
N GLU A 100 -10.15 -0.40 -5.84
CA GLU A 100 -10.65 -0.79 -7.17
C GLU A 100 -9.76 -0.20 -8.27
N PRO A 101 -9.77 -0.72 -9.50
CA PRO A 101 -8.94 -0.22 -10.59
C PRO A 101 -9.20 1.27 -10.86
N ARG A 102 -8.16 2.09 -10.82
CA ARG A 102 -8.21 3.54 -11.09
C ARG A 102 -6.86 4.07 -11.55
N GLN A 103 -6.91 5.07 -12.42
CA GLN A 103 -5.74 5.86 -12.79
C GLN A 103 -5.61 7.04 -11.82
N LEU A 104 -4.68 6.96 -10.88
CA LEU A 104 -4.47 7.98 -9.85
C LEU A 104 -3.17 8.77 -10.06
N GLY A 105 -2.18 8.18 -10.74
CA GLY A 105 -0.90 8.83 -11.02
C GLY A 105 0.24 7.85 -11.22
N GLY A 106 1.36 8.34 -11.76
CA GLY A 106 2.54 7.51 -12.07
C GLY A 106 3.48 7.26 -10.88
N LEU A 107 3.25 7.89 -9.73
CA LEU A 107 4.08 7.77 -8.53
C LEU A 107 3.19 7.61 -7.29
N TYR A 108 3.52 6.64 -6.45
CA TYR A 108 2.85 6.43 -5.17
C TYR A 108 3.83 6.62 -4.01
N GLU A 109 3.36 7.21 -2.92
CA GLU A 109 4.10 7.32 -1.66
C GLU A 109 3.42 6.44 -0.62
N ILE A 110 4.08 5.36 -0.22
CA ILE A 110 3.66 4.51 0.90
C ILE A 110 4.32 5.05 2.16
N ARG A 111 3.51 5.32 3.18
CA ARG A 111 3.99 5.84 4.47
C ARG A 111 3.51 4.92 5.59
N LEU A 112 4.46 4.48 6.39
CA LEU A 112 4.23 3.62 7.55
C LEU A 112 4.68 4.36 8.81
N TYR A 113 3.75 4.61 9.71
CA TYR A 113 4.00 5.33 10.95
C TYR A 113 3.79 4.41 12.14
N THR A 114 4.83 4.19 12.92
CA THR A 114 4.70 3.48 14.18
C THR A 114 4.08 4.40 15.21
N MET A 115 2.92 4.01 15.68
CA MET A 115 2.16 4.75 16.68
C MET A 115 2.30 4.12 18.06
N ARG A 116 2.21 4.94 19.11
CA ARG A 116 2.12 4.42 20.48
C ARG A 116 0.86 3.55 20.62
N PRO A 117 0.92 2.44 21.37
CA PRO A 117 -0.26 1.65 21.68
C PRO A 117 -1.42 2.51 22.20
N GLY A 118 -2.63 2.32 21.64
CA GLY A 118 -3.83 3.10 21.94
C GLY A 118 -3.99 4.42 21.16
N ALA A 119 -3.03 4.83 20.33
CA ALA A 119 -3.10 6.09 19.59
C ALA A 119 -3.88 6.01 18.27
N ILE A 120 -4.15 4.82 17.75
CA ILE A 120 -4.83 4.62 16.45
C ILE A 120 -6.24 5.24 16.40
N PRO A 121 -7.12 5.12 17.42
CA PRO A 121 -8.44 5.76 17.38
C PRO A 121 -8.36 7.27 17.19
N ASN A 122 -7.51 7.97 17.94
CA ASN A 122 -7.29 9.41 17.78
C ASN A 122 -6.72 9.75 16.39
N GLN A 123 -5.82 8.91 15.87
CA GLN A 123 -5.28 9.08 14.52
C GLN A 123 -6.38 9.02 13.45
N ILE A 124 -7.30 8.07 13.56
CA ILE A 124 -8.44 7.94 12.63
C ILE A 124 -9.35 9.16 12.72
N GLU A 125 -9.72 9.58 13.93
CA GLU A 125 -10.62 10.71 14.17
C GLU A 125 -10.07 12.02 13.58
N ARG A 126 -8.82 12.37 13.90
CA ARG A 126 -8.20 13.59 13.42
C ARG A 126 -8.01 13.60 11.89
N TRP A 127 -7.75 12.44 11.30
CA TRP A 127 -7.67 12.31 9.86
C TRP A 127 -9.03 12.49 9.20
N ALA A 128 -10.08 11.87 9.74
CA ALA A 128 -11.44 12.03 9.25
C ALA A 128 -11.87 13.48 9.16
N GLY A 129 -11.46 14.32 10.13
CA GLY A 129 -11.75 15.75 10.15
C GLY A 129 -10.98 16.59 9.11
N ALA A 130 -9.85 16.09 8.59
CA ALA A 130 -8.97 16.85 7.70
C ALA A 130 -8.84 16.28 6.27
N ILE A 131 -9.21 15.03 6.09
CA ILE A 131 -8.91 14.29 4.84
C ILE A 131 -9.62 14.91 3.62
N GLY A 132 -10.82 15.46 3.79
CA GLY A 132 -11.62 16.03 2.71
C GLY A 132 -10.90 17.15 1.95
N GLU A 133 -10.21 18.04 2.65
CA GLU A 133 -9.42 19.11 2.00
C GLU A 133 -8.10 18.57 1.41
N ARG A 134 -7.49 17.61 2.10
CA ARG A 134 -6.21 17.05 1.64
C ARG A 134 -6.33 16.28 0.32
N VAL A 135 -7.40 15.51 0.12
CA VAL A 135 -7.61 14.72 -1.11
C VAL A 135 -7.89 15.57 -2.35
N LYS A 136 -8.30 16.85 -2.18
CA LYS A 136 -8.43 17.80 -3.29
C LYS A 136 -7.07 18.15 -3.92
N LEU A 137 -5.98 17.95 -3.21
CA LEU A 137 -4.61 18.25 -3.68
C LEU A 137 -3.95 17.04 -4.35
N SER A 138 -4.15 15.84 -3.82
CA SER A 138 -3.72 14.59 -4.47
C SER A 138 -4.57 13.43 -3.96
N PRO A 139 -4.79 12.39 -4.80
CA PRO A 139 -5.59 11.25 -4.41
C PRO A 139 -4.99 10.47 -3.24
N LEU A 140 -5.83 10.07 -2.29
CA LEU A 140 -5.54 9.01 -1.33
C LEU A 140 -5.86 7.67 -2.01
N ALA A 141 -4.90 6.75 -2.02
CA ALA A 141 -5.12 5.39 -2.51
C ALA A 141 -5.57 4.44 -1.39
N PHE A 142 -5.01 4.62 -0.18
CA PHE A 142 -5.33 3.81 0.98
C PHE A 142 -5.00 4.55 2.28
N ALA A 143 -5.77 4.28 3.34
CA ALA A 143 -5.40 4.58 4.72
C ALA A 143 -5.96 3.49 5.65
N GLY A 144 -5.16 3.04 6.62
CA GLY A 144 -5.58 2.00 7.55
C GLY A 144 -4.53 1.76 8.63
N HIS A 145 -4.82 0.83 9.52
CA HIS A 145 -3.90 0.42 10.59
C HIS A 145 -3.66 -1.08 10.56
N SER A 146 -2.49 -1.49 11.03
CA SER A 146 -2.11 -2.91 11.05
C SER A 146 -2.95 -3.73 12.03
N GLU A 147 -3.33 -4.91 11.59
CA GLU A 147 -3.98 -5.97 12.39
C GLU A 147 -3.03 -7.14 12.61
N LEU A 148 -2.28 -7.53 11.57
CA LEU A 148 -1.26 -8.58 11.63
C LEU A 148 0.05 -8.09 11.01
N GLY A 149 1.16 -8.56 11.56
CA GLY A 149 2.52 -8.09 11.32
C GLY A 149 2.96 -7.17 12.44
N ASP A 150 3.71 -6.12 12.14
CA ASP A 150 4.05 -5.10 13.13
C ASP A 150 2.79 -4.37 13.58
N LEU A 151 2.56 -4.30 14.88
CA LEU A 151 1.36 -3.68 15.45
C LEU A 151 1.48 -2.15 15.54
N ASN A 152 0.32 -1.50 15.66
CA ASN A 152 0.21 -0.04 15.79
C ASN A 152 0.83 0.72 14.62
N ILE A 153 0.85 0.14 13.43
CA ILE A 153 1.27 0.83 12.23
C ILE A 153 0.08 1.54 11.58
N TRP A 154 0.20 2.86 11.43
CA TRP A 154 -0.67 3.64 10.56
C TRP A 154 -0.09 3.66 9.16
N CYS A 155 -0.75 2.99 8.22
CA CYS A 155 -0.37 2.96 6.81
C CYS A 155 -1.24 3.92 6.01
N HIS A 156 -0.62 4.72 5.14
CA HIS A 156 -1.36 5.50 4.18
C HIS A 156 -0.59 5.67 2.87
N ILE A 157 -1.32 5.64 1.76
CA ILE A 157 -0.76 5.64 0.42
C ILE A 157 -1.36 6.77 -0.39
N TRP A 158 -0.49 7.63 -0.91
CA TRP A 158 -0.85 8.79 -1.73
C TRP A 158 -0.38 8.60 -3.16
N ALA A 159 -1.20 9.02 -4.12
CA ALA A 159 -0.80 9.05 -5.52
C ALA A 159 -0.45 10.47 -5.97
N TYR A 160 0.51 10.57 -6.87
CA TYR A 160 0.99 11.80 -7.48
C TYR A 160 1.26 11.56 -8.96
N LYS A 161 1.20 12.61 -9.76
CA LYS A 161 1.61 12.55 -11.16
C LYS A 161 3.06 12.09 -11.30
N ASP A 162 3.94 12.76 -10.54
CA ASP A 162 5.39 12.55 -10.53
C ASP A 162 6.01 13.08 -9.22
N ALA A 163 7.34 13.01 -9.09
CA ALA A 163 8.07 13.47 -7.90
C ALA A 163 7.97 14.99 -7.71
N GLN A 164 7.98 15.78 -8.78
CA GLN A 164 7.86 17.23 -8.70
C GLN A 164 6.49 17.62 -8.13
N ALA A 165 5.41 17.06 -8.67
CA ALA A 165 4.05 17.28 -8.16
C ALA A 165 3.92 16.89 -6.69
N ARG A 166 4.56 15.78 -6.27
CA ARG A 166 4.59 15.39 -4.85
C ARG A 166 5.21 16.48 -3.97
N PHE A 167 6.35 17.04 -4.36
CA PHE A 167 7.01 18.10 -3.57
C PHE A 167 6.14 19.36 -3.48
N GLU A 168 5.60 19.83 -4.60
CA GLU A 168 4.76 21.02 -4.69
C GLU A 168 3.48 20.89 -3.86
N ILE A 169 2.78 19.75 -4.00
CA ILE A 169 1.53 19.48 -3.29
C ILE A 169 1.76 19.39 -1.78
N ARG A 170 2.82 18.71 -1.35
CA ARG A 170 3.14 18.58 0.07
C ARG A 170 3.54 19.91 0.69
N ASP A 171 4.29 20.74 -0.05
CA ASP A 171 4.66 22.07 0.39
C ASP A 171 3.43 22.99 0.47
N LYS A 172 2.58 23.00 -0.56
CA LYS A 172 1.31 23.73 -0.57
C LYS A 172 0.44 23.34 0.63
N ALA A 173 0.22 22.04 0.84
CA ALA A 173 -0.61 21.53 1.94
C ALA A 173 -0.11 22.01 3.32
N ARG A 174 1.21 22.13 3.49
CA ARG A 174 1.83 22.60 4.72
C ARG A 174 1.68 24.12 4.89
N ARG A 175 1.99 24.90 3.84
CA ARG A 175 1.89 26.38 3.88
C ARG A 175 0.46 26.86 4.13
N GLU A 176 -0.52 26.19 3.54
CA GLU A 176 -1.93 26.53 3.69
C GLU A 176 -2.58 25.93 4.95
N GLY A 177 -1.81 25.20 5.76
CA GLY A 177 -2.30 24.58 7.00
C GLY A 177 -3.32 23.46 6.79
N ILE A 178 -3.41 22.92 5.55
CA ILE A 178 -4.31 21.82 5.21
C ILE A 178 -3.81 20.53 5.83
N TRP A 179 -2.49 20.33 5.86
CA TRP A 179 -1.86 19.11 6.33
C TRP A 179 -0.50 19.35 6.99
N PRO A 180 -0.14 18.68 8.08
CA PRO A 180 -0.79 17.51 8.71
C PRO A 180 -2.05 17.87 9.52
N PRO A 181 -2.93 16.86 9.82
CA PRO A 181 -4.11 17.08 10.66
C PRO A 181 -3.71 17.56 12.06
N LYS A 182 -4.46 18.51 12.61
CA LYS A 182 -4.30 19.00 13.98
C LYS A 182 -4.81 18.00 15.02
N GLY A 183 -4.59 18.26 16.31
CA GLY A 183 -5.15 17.48 17.42
C GLY A 183 -4.46 16.14 17.69
N GLY A 184 -3.22 15.97 17.23
CA GLY A 184 -2.43 14.78 17.56
C GLY A 184 -2.00 14.76 19.03
N GLN A 185 -2.08 13.60 19.67
CA GLN A 185 -1.58 13.40 21.03
C GLN A 185 -0.05 13.55 21.06
N PRO A 186 0.52 14.33 22.00
CA PRO A 186 1.98 14.44 22.14
C PRO A 186 2.64 13.07 22.33
N GLY A 187 3.71 12.80 21.57
CA GLY A 187 4.45 11.55 21.66
C GLY A 187 3.72 10.30 21.12
N ALA A 188 2.58 10.46 20.46
CA ALA A 188 1.85 9.34 19.87
C ALA A 188 2.58 8.75 18.65
N LEU A 189 3.27 9.57 17.88
CA LEU A 189 4.05 9.16 16.72
C LEU A 189 5.49 8.84 17.15
N LEU A 190 5.89 7.59 17.00
CA LEU A 190 7.20 7.09 17.45
C LEU A 190 8.22 7.03 16.32
N HIS A 191 7.80 6.57 15.14
CA HIS A 191 8.69 6.40 13.99
C HIS A 191 7.92 6.58 12.68
N GLN A 192 8.62 7.03 11.63
CA GLN A 192 8.05 7.23 10.31
C GLN A 192 8.99 6.68 9.23
N VAL A 193 8.44 5.85 8.37
CA VAL A 193 9.11 5.40 7.15
C VAL A 193 8.25 5.79 5.97
N ASN A 194 8.85 6.20 4.87
CA ASN A 194 8.17 6.34 3.60
C ASN A 194 9.03 5.78 2.46
N MET A 195 8.37 5.32 1.43
CA MET A 195 8.98 4.90 0.19
C MET A 195 8.19 5.44 -1.00
N LEU A 196 8.89 5.73 -2.08
CA LEU A 196 8.27 6.05 -3.36
C LEU A 196 8.29 4.81 -4.24
N VAL A 197 7.15 4.50 -4.80
CA VAL A 197 6.94 3.30 -5.61
C VAL A 197 6.28 3.64 -6.94
N VAL A 198 6.62 2.89 -7.97
CA VAL A 198 6.09 3.04 -9.33
C VAL A 198 5.19 1.85 -9.64
N PRO A 199 4.01 2.06 -10.24
CA PRO A 199 3.12 0.96 -10.61
C PRO A 199 3.72 0.14 -11.76
N ALA A 200 3.66 -1.19 -11.62
CA ALA A 200 3.89 -2.09 -12.73
C ALA A 200 2.80 -1.88 -13.81
N SER A 201 3.10 -2.16 -15.07
CA SER A 201 2.19 -1.93 -16.20
C SER A 201 0.84 -2.63 -16.08
N PHE A 202 0.76 -3.71 -15.32
CA PHE A 202 -0.45 -4.48 -15.05
C PHE A 202 -1.13 -4.10 -13.71
N SER A 203 -0.61 -3.12 -12.98
CA SER A 203 -1.18 -2.70 -11.70
C SER A 203 -2.57 -2.11 -11.89
N PRO A 204 -3.61 -2.56 -11.17
CA PRO A 204 -4.95 -1.95 -11.25
C PRO A 204 -5.01 -0.51 -10.75
N LEU A 205 -4.17 -0.15 -9.77
CA LEU A 205 -3.92 1.23 -9.35
C LEU A 205 -2.65 1.74 -10.04
N HIS A 206 -2.80 2.63 -11.02
CA HIS A 206 -1.72 3.25 -11.81
C HIS A 206 -2.07 4.69 -12.20
#